data_fe721c934181afaa2d91370c6ed552eb
#
_entry.id   fe721c934181afaa2d91370c6ed552eb
#
_cell.length_a   1.000
_cell.length_b   1.000
_cell.length_c   1.000
_cell.angle_alpha   90.00
_cell.angle_beta   90.00
_cell.angle_gamma   90.00
#
_symmetry.space_group_name_H-M   'P 1'
#
loop_
_entity.id
_entity.type
_entity.pdbx_description
1 polymer ?
#
loop_
_entity_poly.entity_id
_entity_poly.type
_entity_poly.pdbx_seq_one_letter_code
_entity_poly.pdbx_strand_id
1 'polypeptide(L)'
;TSLKPNGALYEYPPRFLPSLDEVTLENYRYVLGQGKFYRNFLNSMCVSVASVLIAAAIASALGYVIARFEFPGKNFLFGFIVLTMIVPGLTLIVPQYELAVKLHVINTLSGLVPFYTAWTIPYSTFMIKGFVEGIPRELDEATYMDGGSVFTVFGRIIICLLYTSDAADDSL
;
A
#
# COMPACT_ATOMS: atom_id res chain seq x y z
N THR A 1 -23.93 12.24 11.83
CA THR A 1 -23.37 13.59 12.10
C THR A 1 -23.24 14.43 10.82
N SER A 2 -22.87 13.86 9.66
CA SER A 2 -22.68 14.62 8.41
C SER A 2 -23.92 15.32 7.88
N LEU A 3 -25.11 14.80 8.21
CA LEU A 3 -26.41 15.35 7.83
C LEU A 3 -27.01 16.29 8.88
N LYS A 4 -26.29 16.55 9.99
CA LYS A 4 -26.75 17.48 11.03
C LYS A 4 -26.17 18.88 10.79
N PRO A 5 -26.91 19.93 11.13
CA PRO A 5 -26.37 21.28 11.14
C PRO A 5 -25.26 21.43 12.18
N ASN A 6 -24.32 22.33 11.93
CA ASN A 6 -23.13 22.49 12.77
C ASN A 6 -23.42 22.76 14.26
N GLY A 7 -24.55 23.38 14.58
CA GLY A 7 -24.97 23.63 15.98
C GLY A 7 -25.45 22.39 16.75
N ALA A 8 -25.92 21.35 16.05
CA ALA A 8 -26.49 20.13 16.66
C ALA A 8 -25.48 19.01 16.92
N LEU A 9 -24.19 19.25 16.66
CA LEU A 9 -23.13 18.24 16.84
C LEU A 9 -22.82 17.93 18.32
N TYR A 10 -22.98 18.93 19.19
CA TYR A 10 -22.63 18.87 20.61
C TYR A 10 -23.85 18.91 21.55
N GLU A 11 -25.04 18.57 21.01
CA GLU A 11 -26.29 18.56 21.79
C GLU A 11 -26.29 17.43 22.82
N TYR A 12 -26.70 17.74 24.05
CA TYR A 12 -26.85 16.75 25.12
C TYR A 12 -28.33 16.61 25.49
N PRO A 13 -28.92 15.40 25.52
CA PRO A 13 -28.32 14.08 25.22
C PRO A 13 -28.05 13.87 23.72
N PRO A 14 -26.97 13.12 23.37
CA PRO A 14 -26.57 12.93 21.98
C PRO A 14 -27.63 12.13 21.21
N ARG A 15 -28.20 12.74 20.19
CA ARG A 15 -29.12 12.06 19.28
C ARG A 15 -28.30 11.45 18.13
N PHE A 16 -28.39 10.14 17.95
CA PHE A 16 -27.65 9.43 16.88
C PHE A 16 -28.23 9.68 15.50
N LEU A 17 -29.55 9.84 15.38
CA LEU A 17 -30.24 10.14 14.12
C LEU A 17 -30.74 11.58 14.14
N PRO A 18 -30.56 12.34 13.05
CA PRO A 18 -31.19 13.64 12.90
C PRO A 18 -32.70 13.46 12.76
N SER A 19 -33.48 14.41 13.26
CA SER A 19 -34.89 14.51 12.90
C SER A 19 -35.01 14.88 11.42
N LEU A 20 -36.09 14.44 10.76
CA LEU A 20 -36.31 14.68 9.33
C LEU A 20 -36.26 16.16 8.96
N ASP A 21 -36.68 17.03 9.89
CA ASP A 21 -36.72 18.49 9.73
C ASP A 21 -35.33 19.15 9.88
N GLU A 22 -34.34 18.44 10.46
CA GLU A 22 -32.98 18.93 10.72
C GLU A 22 -31.96 18.41 9.71
N VAL A 23 -32.37 17.56 8.77
CA VAL A 23 -31.47 17.01 7.75
C VAL A 23 -31.00 18.12 6.82
N THR A 24 -29.68 18.33 6.77
CA THR A 24 -29.08 19.32 5.87
C THR A 24 -27.94 18.72 5.06
N LEU A 25 -27.84 19.14 3.80
CA LEU A 25 -26.72 18.82 2.91
C LEU A 25 -25.67 19.96 2.87
N GLU A 26 -25.80 20.95 3.75
CA GLU A 26 -24.93 22.13 3.76
C GLU A 26 -23.46 21.75 3.98
N ASN A 27 -23.17 20.77 4.84
CA ASN A 27 -21.82 20.27 5.08
C ASN A 27 -21.19 19.69 3.80
N TYR A 28 -21.96 18.94 3.02
CA TYR A 28 -21.52 18.40 1.73
C TYR A 28 -21.29 19.51 0.70
N ARG A 29 -22.20 20.48 0.63
CA ARG A 29 -22.08 21.63 -0.26
C ARG A 29 -20.85 22.47 0.08
N TYR A 30 -20.60 22.68 1.37
CA TYR A 30 -19.41 23.38 1.84
C TYR A 30 -18.11 22.67 1.46
N VAL A 31 -18.01 21.37 1.73
CA VAL A 31 -16.82 20.55 1.43
C VAL A 31 -16.57 20.50 -0.07
N LEU A 32 -17.59 20.22 -0.88
CA LEU A 32 -17.47 20.11 -2.33
C LEU A 32 -17.30 21.47 -3.01
N GLY A 33 -17.93 22.53 -2.49
CA GLY A 33 -17.93 23.86 -3.10
C GLY A 33 -16.64 24.66 -2.87
N GLN A 34 -15.89 24.40 -1.81
CA GLN A 34 -14.65 25.13 -1.52
C GLN A 34 -13.44 24.74 -2.40
N GLY A 35 -13.59 23.82 -3.35
CA GLY A 35 -12.56 23.43 -4.32
C GLY A 35 -11.32 22.74 -3.75
N LYS A 36 -11.12 22.77 -2.42
CA LYS A 36 -9.99 22.15 -1.75
C LYS A 36 -10.12 20.63 -1.67
N PHE A 37 -11.36 20.10 -1.58
CA PHE A 37 -11.62 18.69 -1.51
C PHE A 37 -11.10 17.94 -2.74
N TYR A 38 -11.45 18.42 -3.94
CA TYR A 38 -11.05 17.79 -5.19
C TYR A 38 -9.51 17.76 -5.35
N ARG A 39 -8.85 18.87 -5.04
CA ARG A 39 -7.38 18.95 -5.08
C ARG A 39 -6.75 17.99 -4.08
N ASN A 40 -7.26 17.95 -2.84
CA ASN A 40 -6.75 17.03 -1.81
C ASN A 40 -6.98 15.58 -2.19
N PHE A 41 -8.14 15.26 -2.76
CA PHE A 41 -8.46 13.93 -3.26
C PHE A 41 -7.48 13.51 -4.37
N LEU A 42 -7.25 14.37 -5.37
CA LEU A 42 -6.29 14.09 -6.44
C LEU A 42 -4.86 13.92 -5.90
N ASN A 43 -4.43 14.76 -4.97
CA ASN A 43 -3.13 14.64 -4.34
C ASN A 43 -2.97 13.29 -3.63
N SER A 44 -3.97 12.88 -2.85
CA SER A 44 -3.97 11.58 -2.18
C SER A 44 -3.95 10.43 -3.18
N MET A 45 -4.75 10.51 -4.24
CA MET A 45 -4.78 9.52 -5.31
C MET A 45 -3.41 9.38 -5.99
N CYS A 46 -2.79 10.49 -6.38
CA CYS A 46 -1.47 10.48 -7.01
C CYS A 46 -0.39 9.86 -6.11
N VAL A 47 -0.34 10.27 -4.83
CA VAL A 47 0.62 9.73 -3.87
C VAL A 47 0.39 8.24 -3.64
N SER A 48 -0.87 7.83 -3.44
CA SER A 48 -1.21 6.42 -3.19
C SER A 48 -0.86 5.54 -4.39
N VAL A 49 -1.28 5.93 -5.59
CA VAL A 49 -0.99 5.16 -6.82
C VAL A 49 0.52 5.05 -7.05
N ALA A 50 1.27 6.16 -6.93
CA ALA A 50 2.71 6.14 -7.10
C ALA A 50 3.40 5.24 -6.07
N SER A 51 3.03 5.37 -4.79
CA SER A 51 3.61 4.56 -3.71
C SER A 51 3.31 3.07 -3.86
N VAL A 52 2.07 2.72 -4.22
CA VAL A 52 1.66 1.32 -4.42
C VAL A 52 2.39 0.70 -5.60
N LEU A 53 2.47 1.39 -6.74
CA LEU A 53 3.16 0.85 -7.92
C LEU A 53 4.65 0.62 -7.66
N ILE A 54 5.33 1.58 -7.02
CA ILE A 54 6.75 1.45 -6.68
C ILE A 54 6.95 0.33 -5.64
N ALA A 55 6.13 0.29 -4.59
CA ALA A 55 6.19 -0.75 -3.57
C ALA A 55 5.93 -2.14 -4.15
N ALA A 56 4.91 -2.29 -5.01
CA ALA A 56 4.60 -3.55 -5.68
C ALA A 56 5.76 -4.04 -6.55
N ALA A 57 6.36 -3.16 -7.33
CA ALA A 57 7.51 -3.51 -8.18
C ALA A 57 8.72 -3.98 -7.35
N ILE A 58 9.07 -3.24 -6.28
CA ILE A 58 10.21 -3.60 -5.42
C ILE A 58 9.90 -4.88 -4.62
N ALA A 59 8.72 -4.97 -4.01
CA ALA A 59 8.33 -6.11 -3.19
C ALA A 59 8.20 -7.39 -4.01
N SER A 60 7.68 -7.31 -5.25
CA SER A 60 7.60 -8.47 -6.17
C SER A 60 9.00 -8.99 -6.51
N ALA A 61 9.92 -8.09 -6.86
CA ALA A 61 11.29 -8.47 -7.17
C ALA A 61 12.00 -9.08 -5.95
N LEU A 62 11.89 -8.46 -4.77
CA LEU A 62 12.48 -8.97 -3.53
C LEU A 62 11.86 -10.31 -3.12
N GLY A 63 10.53 -10.42 -3.12
CA GLY A 63 9.82 -11.64 -2.78
C GLY A 63 10.20 -12.80 -3.70
N TYR A 64 10.27 -12.57 -5.00
CA TYR A 64 10.71 -13.54 -5.99
C TYR A 64 12.16 -13.99 -5.76
N VAL A 65 13.10 -13.04 -5.60
CA VAL A 65 14.50 -13.37 -5.37
C VAL A 65 14.69 -14.17 -4.09
N ILE A 66 14.05 -13.77 -3.00
CA ILE A 66 14.14 -14.49 -1.73
C ILE A 66 13.48 -15.87 -1.80
N ALA A 67 12.39 -16.04 -2.57
CA ALA A 67 11.71 -17.34 -2.70
C ALA A 67 12.48 -18.33 -3.59
N ARG A 68 13.05 -17.88 -4.70
CA ARG A 68 13.60 -18.76 -5.76
C ARG A 68 15.09 -18.98 -5.70
N PHE A 69 15.85 -17.99 -5.24
CA PHE A 69 17.31 -18.04 -5.26
C PHE A 69 17.89 -18.38 -3.89
N GLU A 70 19.01 -19.13 -3.92
CA GLU A 70 19.82 -19.40 -2.75
C GLU A 70 21.11 -18.54 -2.82
N PHE A 71 21.30 -17.70 -1.82
CA PHE A 71 22.48 -16.83 -1.72
C PHE A 71 22.88 -16.62 -0.25
N PRO A 72 24.17 -16.35 0.01
CA PRO A 72 24.63 -16.11 1.37
C PRO A 72 23.94 -14.86 1.95
N GLY A 73 23.39 -14.99 3.17
CA GLY A 73 22.68 -13.90 3.84
C GLY A 73 21.17 -13.82 3.55
N LYS A 74 20.60 -14.69 2.73
CA LYS A 74 19.15 -14.76 2.42
C LYS A 74 18.29 -14.71 3.69
N ASN A 75 18.55 -15.60 4.65
CA ASN A 75 17.78 -15.70 5.88
C ASN A 75 17.94 -14.44 6.76
N PHE A 76 19.12 -13.86 6.78
CA PHE A 76 19.36 -12.58 7.48
C PHE A 76 18.56 -11.45 6.83
N LEU A 77 18.61 -11.32 5.51
CA LEU A 77 17.85 -10.30 4.77
C LEU A 77 16.36 -10.43 5.02
N PHE A 78 15.83 -11.65 4.90
CA PHE A 78 14.41 -11.89 5.14
C PHE A 78 14.02 -11.63 6.60
N GLY A 79 14.83 -12.11 7.55
CA GLY A 79 14.64 -11.83 8.97
C GLY A 79 14.66 -10.35 9.29
N PHE A 80 15.57 -9.59 8.66
CA PHE A 80 15.63 -8.13 8.82
C PHE A 80 14.35 -7.44 8.30
N ILE A 81 13.84 -7.86 7.12
CA ILE A 81 12.57 -7.35 6.57
C ILE A 81 11.41 -7.61 7.55
N VAL A 82 11.30 -8.83 8.07
CA VAL A 82 10.24 -9.19 9.02
C VAL A 82 10.39 -8.40 10.34
N LEU A 83 11.63 -8.19 10.81
CA LEU A 83 11.90 -7.43 12.03
C LEU A 83 11.39 -5.99 11.93
N THR A 84 11.47 -5.37 10.74
CA THR A 84 10.96 -4.00 10.54
C THR A 84 9.45 -3.89 10.75
N MET A 85 8.69 -4.97 10.56
CA MET A 85 7.24 -5.00 10.78
C MET A 85 6.84 -4.96 12.27
N ILE A 86 7.78 -5.32 13.16
CA ILE A 86 7.54 -5.32 14.62
C ILE A 86 7.62 -3.89 15.17
N VAL A 87 8.34 -3.00 14.50
CA VAL A 87 8.51 -1.62 14.96
C VAL A 87 7.20 -0.86 14.85
N PRO A 88 6.65 -0.32 15.96
CA PRO A 88 5.42 0.47 15.90
C PRO A 88 5.61 1.73 15.07
N GLY A 89 4.70 1.96 14.11
CA GLY A 89 4.80 3.09 13.19
C GLY A 89 4.87 4.46 13.85
N LEU A 90 4.16 4.61 14.95
CA LEU A 90 4.16 5.88 15.71
C LEU A 90 5.56 6.26 16.22
N THR A 91 6.41 5.28 16.52
CA THR A 91 7.78 5.52 16.98
C THR A 91 8.66 6.13 15.90
N LEU A 92 8.33 5.87 14.62
CA LEU A 92 9.12 6.33 13.47
C LEU A 92 8.72 7.73 12.98
N ILE A 93 7.65 8.33 13.51
CA ILE A 93 7.17 9.65 13.05
C ILE A 93 8.23 10.73 13.24
N VAL A 94 8.88 10.77 14.40
CA VAL A 94 9.89 11.79 14.71
C VAL A 94 11.12 11.66 13.79
N PRO A 95 11.79 10.49 13.70
CA PRO A 95 12.94 10.34 12.81
C PRO A 95 12.58 10.50 11.32
N GLN A 96 11.36 10.11 10.89
CA GLN A 96 10.89 10.36 9.53
C GLN A 96 10.75 11.86 9.24
N TYR A 97 10.20 12.62 10.19
CA TYR A 97 10.09 14.07 10.06
C TYR A 97 11.47 14.74 9.97
N GLU A 98 12.41 14.36 10.84
CA GLU A 98 13.79 14.88 10.78
C GLU A 98 14.47 14.57 9.44
N LEU A 99 14.27 13.35 8.93
CA LEU A 99 14.79 12.96 7.62
C LEU A 99 14.17 13.82 6.51
N ALA A 100 12.85 14.04 6.53
CA ALA A 100 12.17 14.88 5.56
C ALA A 100 12.65 16.35 5.59
N VAL A 101 12.96 16.87 6.78
CA VAL A 101 13.60 18.20 6.94
C VAL A 101 14.97 18.23 6.27
N LYS A 102 15.83 17.25 6.59
CA LYS A 102 17.20 17.18 6.03
C LYS A 102 17.21 17.03 4.51
N LEU A 103 16.22 16.32 3.96
CA LEU A 103 16.09 16.11 2.51
C LEU A 103 15.36 17.27 1.80
N HIS A 104 14.90 18.29 2.55
CA HIS A 104 14.15 19.44 2.01
C HIS A 104 12.86 19.03 1.26
N VAL A 105 12.20 17.93 1.66
CA VAL A 105 10.99 17.40 1.01
C VAL A 105 9.71 17.61 1.83
N ILE A 106 9.78 18.41 2.89
CA ILE A 106 8.60 18.78 3.69
C ILE A 106 7.57 19.52 2.82
N ASN A 107 6.29 19.23 3.05
CA ASN A 107 5.16 19.80 2.33
C ASN A 107 5.19 19.57 0.80
N THR A 108 5.89 18.54 0.33
CA THR A 108 5.88 18.11 -1.07
C THR A 108 5.20 16.76 -1.23
N LEU A 109 4.46 16.57 -2.32
CA LEU A 109 3.84 15.26 -2.62
C LEU A 109 4.90 14.21 -2.93
N SER A 110 5.98 14.61 -3.60
CA SER A 110 7.12 13.73 -3.90
C SER A 110 7.84 13.23 -2.64
N GLY A 111 7.81 14.00 -1.56
CA GLY A 111 8.39 13.60 -0.27
C GLY A 111 7.58 12.51 0.43
N LEU A 112 6.26 12.46 0.23
CA LEU A 112 5.41 11.44 0.85
C LEU A 112 5.58 10.05 0.22
N VAL A 113 5.79 10.00 -1.09
CA VAL A 113 5.88 8.73 -1.84
C VAL A 113 6.94 7.77 -1.28
N PRO A 114 8.21 8.16 -1.04
CA PRO A 114 9.21 7.23 -0.52
C PRO A 114 8.90 6.72 0.90
N PHE A 115 8.30 7.55 1.77
CA PHE A 115 7.92 7.10 3.11
C PHE A 115 6.78 6.08 3.07
N TYR A 116 5.73 6.29 2.28
CA TYR A 116 4.66 5.31 2.12
C TYR A 116 5.15 4.05 1.42
N THR A 117 6.00 4.18 0.41
CA THR A 117 6.63 3.04 -0.26
C THR A 117 7.44 2.19 0.71
N ALA A 118 8.34 2.81 1.48
CA ALA A 118 9.19 2.11 2.45
C ALA A 118 8.36 1.38 3.51
N TRP A 119 7.25 1.96 3.94
CA TRP A 119 6.33 1.34 4.90
C TRP A 119 5.64 0.09 4.35
N THR A 120 5.29 0.11 3.08
CA THR A 120 4.52 -0.98 2.44
C THR A 120 5.40 -2.17 2.03
N ILE A 121 6.66 -1.94 1.67
CA ILE A 121 7.57 -2.96 1.15
C ILE A 121 7.71 -4.19 2.06
N PRO A 122 7.92 -4.09 3.39
CA PRO A 122 8.16 -5.27 4.23
C PRO A 122 7.01 -6.26 4.19
N TYR A 123 5.80 -5.78 4.43
CA TYR A 123 4.60 -6.60 4.42
C TYR A 123 4.33 -7.22 3.04
N SER A 124 4.42 -6.41 1.98
CA SER A 124 4.21 -6.90 0.62
C SER A 124 5.25 -7.93 0.21
N THR A 125 6.52 -7.74 0.59
CA THR A 125 7.59 -8.73 0.33
C THR A 125 7.32 -10.04 1.05
N PHE A 126 6.89 -9.99 2.31
CA PHE A 126 6.54 -11.16 3.10
C PHE A 126 5.40 -11.97 2.43
N MET A 127 4.33 -11.29 2.04
CA MET A 127 3.18 -11.92 1.38
C MET A 127 3.55 -12.52 0.03
N ILE A 128 4.25 -11.76 -0.82
CA ILE A 128 4.65 -12.22 -2.16
C ILE A 128 5.63 -13.39 -2.08
N LYS A 129 6.58 -13.36 -1.15
CA LYS A 129 7.48 -14.50 -0.92
C LYS A 129 6.69 -15.77 -0.61
N GLY A 130 5.74 -15.70 0.33
CA GLY A 130 4.90 -16.85 0.68
C GLY A 130 4.11 -17.38 -0.51
N PHE A 131 3.53 -16.48 -1.31
CA PHE A 131 2.82 -16.84 -2.54
C PHE A 131 3.74 -17.56 -3.55
N VAL A 132 4.90 -16.97 -3.84
CA VAL A 132 5.86 -17.52 -4.80
C VAL A 132 6.40 -18.89 -4.35
N GLU A 133 6.59 -19.12 -3.05
CA GLU A 133 6.99 -20.44 -2.51
C GLU A 133 5.92 -21.50 -2.72
N GLY A 134 4.64 -21.12 -2.77
CA GLY A 134 3.53 -22.03 -3.07
C GLY A 134 3.44 -22.44 -4.55
N ILE A 135 4.10 -21.73 -5.47
CA ILE A 135 4.10 -22.08 -6.89
C ILE A 135 5.10 -23.22 -7.17
N PRO A 136 4.69 -24.33 -7.83
CA PRO A 136 5.59 -25.41 -8.19
C PRO A 136 6.79 -24.95 -9.03
N ARG A 137 7.99 -25.44 -8.71
CA ARG A 137 9.22 -25.07 -9.43
C ARG A 137 9.28 -25.63 -10.86
N GLU A 138 8.51 -26.65 -11.13
CA GLU A 138 8.38 -27.27 -12.46
C GLU A 138 7.92 -26.27 -13.54
N LEU A 139 7.17 -25.24 -13.16
CA LEU A 139 6.79 -24.15 -14.07
C LEU A 139 7.97 -23.28 -14.49
N ASP A 140 8.89 -23.03 -13.55
CA ASP A 140 10.12 -22.31 -13.81
C ASP A 140 11.02 -23.13 -14.75
N GLU A 141 11.17 -24.45 -14.46
CA GLU A 141 11.97 -25.38 -15.26
C GLU A 141 11.41 -25.54 -16.67
N ALA A 142 10.11 -25.70 -16.82
CA ALA A 142 9.47 -25.75 -18.15
C ALA A 142 9.76 -24.48 -18.95
N THR A 143 9.69 -23.31 -18.35
CA THR A 143 10.02 -22.03 -19.00
C THR A 143 11.48 -21.99 -19.46
N TYR A 144 12.42 -22.49 -18.65
CA TYR A 144 13.82 -22.55 -19.03
C TYR A 144 14.05 -23.52 -20.18
N MET A 145 13.34 -24.65 -20.22
CA MET A 145 13.43 -25.62 -21.33
C MET A 145 12.92 -25.01 -22.64
N ASP A 146 11.91 -24.12 -22.57
CA ASP A 146 11.41 -23.36 -23.71
C ASP A 146 12.29 -22.16 -24.12
N GLY A 147 13.49 -22.03 -23.51
CA GLY A 147 14.44 -20.96 -23.80
C GLY A 147 14.12 -19.63 -23.12
N GLY A 148 13.20 -19.61 -22.16
CA GLY A 148 12.89 -18.46 -21.34
C GLY A 148 14.00 -18.12 -20.36
N SER A 149 14.06 -16.86 -19.93
CA SER A 149 14.96 -16.35 -18.91
C SER A 149 14.27 -16.17 -17.56
N VAL A 150 15.05 -15.88 -16.51
CA VAL A 150 14.55 -15.48 -15.18
C VAL A 150 13.52 -14.34 -15.28
N PHE A 151 13.74 -13.37 -16.17
CA PHE A 151 12.82 -12.27 -16.40
C PHE A 151 11.52 -12.74 -17.06
N THR A 152 11.56 -13.81 -17.88
CA THR A 152 10.36 -14.40 -18.47
C THR A 152 9.53 -15.10 -17.41
N VAL A 153 10.16 -15.87 -16.52
CA VAL A 153 9.49 -16.51 -15.38
C VAL A 153 8.83 -15.46 -14.49
N PHE A 154 9.61 -14.47 -14.07
CA PHE A 154 9.11 -13.40 -13.20
C PHE A 154 7.94 -12.62 -13.84
N GLY A 155 8.13 -12.11 -15.07
CA GLY A 155 7.18 -11.21 -15.71
C GLY A 155 5.93 -11.91 -16.25
N ARG A 156 6.06 -13.12 -16.80
CA ARG A 156 4.94 -13.82 -17.46
C ARG A 156 4.25 -14.84 -16.55
N ILE A 157 4.98 -15.49 -15.65
CA ILE A 157 4.40 -16.51 -14.79
C ILE A 157 4.04 -15.92 -13.44
N ILE A 158 5.02 -15.38 -12.72
CA ILE A 158 4.80 -14.94 -11.33
C ILE A 158 3.85 -13.75 -11.26
N ILE A 159 4.07 -12.70 -12.06
CA ILE A 159 3.18 -11.52 -12.07
C ILE A 159 1.79 -11.88 -12.59
N CYS A 160 1.68 -12.74 -13.61
CA CYS A 160 0.39 -13.19 -14.14
C CYS A 160 -0.40 -13.99 -13.08
N LEU A 161 0.25 -14.92 -12.37
CA LEU A 161 -0.39 -15.70 -11.31
C LEU A 161 -0.75 -14.85 -10.09
N LEU A 162 0.06 -13.86 -9.71
CA LEU A 162 -0.29 -12.89 -8.67
C LEU A 162 -1.58 -12.13 -9.01
N TYR A 163 -1.74 -11.75 -10.26
CA TYR A 163 -2.94 -11.02 -10.70
C TYR A 163 -4.20 -11.93 -10.78
N THR A 164 -4.04 -13.20 -11.16
CA THR A 164 -5.17 -14.12 -11.34
C THR A 164 -5.63 -14.79 -10.04
N SER A 165 -4.78 -14.88 -9.01
CA SER A 165 -5.17 -15.47 -7.71
C SER A 165 -6.24 -14.63 -6.99
N ASP A 166 -6.18 -13.30 -7.12
CA ASP A 166 -7.21 -12.41 -6.57
C ASP A 166 -8.57 -12.60 -7.24
N ALA A 167 -8.58 -12.91 -8.55
CA ALA A 167 -9.83 -13.11 -9.30
C ALA A 167 -10.52 -14.47 -9.00
N ALA A 168 -9.79 -15.45 -8.45
CA ALA A 168 -10.35 -16.76 -8.11
C ALA A 168 -11.00 -16.77 -6.70
N ASP A 169 -10.56 -15.94 -5.78
CA ASP A 169 -11.12 -15.83 -4.42
C ASP A 169 -12.46 -15.07 -4.40
N ASP A 170 -12.70 -14.18 -5.37
CA ASP A 170 -13.96 -13.45 -5.52
C ASP A 170 -15.11 -14.31 -6.11
N SER A 171 -14.87 -15.59 -6.45
CA SER A 171 -15.86 -16.49 -7.09
C SER A 171 -16.43 -17.57 -6.15
N LEU A 172 -16.12 -17.55 -4.86
CA LEU A 172 -16.69 -18.42 -3.81
C LEU A 172 -17.56 -17.64 -2.84
#